data_12f277f3a614dfc37ddfe5a303ec9385
#
_entry.id   12f277f3a614dfc37ddfe5a303ec9385
#
_cell.length_a   1.000
_cell.length_b   1.000
_cell.length_c   1.000
_cell.angle_alpha   90.00
_cell.angle_beta   90.00
_cell.angle_gamma   90.00
#
_symmetry.space_group_name_H-M   'P 1'
#
loop_
_entity.id
_entity.type
_entity.pdbx_description
1 polymer ?
#
loop_
_entity_poly.entity_id
_entity_poly.type
_entity_poly.pdbx_seq_one_letter_code
_entity_poly.pdbx_strand_id
1 'polypeptide(L)'
;MTIERGEPAQTAGERAMLEGWLDYHRQTLAWKCEGLTGEQLRTASVPPSELSLMGLVRHMAEVERGWFRKVLVGEDPGPIYFSDEDPDGEFHLTEADTWEEAYATWQEEIEIARRNAAGLGLDDLSKGGSRSTGEPFNLRWIYTHMIEEYARHNGHADLIRERLDGSTGD
;
A
#
# COMPACT_ATOMS: atom_id res chain seq x y z
N MET A 1 -15.52 13.57 -4.95
CA MET A 1 -16.19 12.63 -4.03
C MET A 1 -15.24 12.48 -2.87
N THR A 2 -15.59 12.92 -1.66
CA THR A 2 -14.67 12.86 -0.52
C THR A 2 -14.56 11.43 -0.04
N ILE A 3 -13.34 10.92 0.09
CA ILE A 3 -13.08 9.58 0.59
C ILE A 3 -13.45 9.54 2.07
N GLU A 4 -14.41 8.69 2.42
CA GLU A 4 -14.77 8.46 3.83
C GLU A 4 -13.78 7.47 4.45
N ARG A 5 -13.15 7.85 5.55
CA ARG A 5 -12.26 7.02 6.34
C ARG A 5 -12.96 6.59 7.61
N GLY A 6 -13.22 5.30 7.75
CA GLY A 6 -13.90 4.74 8.92
C GLY A 6 -12.91 3.98 9.81
N GLU A 7 -12.75 4.44 11.06
CA GLU A 7 -12.05 3.66 12.07
C GLU A 7 -12.85 2.39 12.42
N PRO A 8 -12.18 1.27 12.72
CA PRO A 8 -12.87 0.08 13.22
C PRO A 8 -13.54 0.38 14.58
N ALA A 9 -14.62 -0.35 14.86
CA ALA A 9 -15.27 -0.22 16.17
C ALA A 9 -14.28 -0.52 17.30
N GLN A 10 -14.26 0.32 18.35
CA GLN A 10 -13.29 0.26 19.46
C GLN A 10 -13.25 -1.08 20.21
N THR A 11 -14.34 -1.84 20.13
CA THR A 11 -14.48 -3.16 20.76
C THR A 11 -14.65 -4.28 19.74
N ALA A 12 -14.23 -4.06 18.49
CA ALA A 12 -14.26 -5.08 17.43
C ALA A 12 -13.42 -6.30 17.81
N GLY A 13 -13.82 -7.48 17.34
CA GLY A 13 -12.96 -8.65 17.42
C GLY A 13 -11.66 -8.47 16.63
N GLU A 14 -10.62 -9.22 16.98
CA GLU A 14 -9.25 -9.03 16.47
C GLU A 14 -9.20 -8.93 14.94
N ARG A 15 -9.83 -9.86 14.21
CA ARG A 15 -9.84 -9.83 12.76
C ARG A 15 -10.44 -8.54 12.19
N ALA A 16 -11.63 -8.17 12.67
CA ALA A 16 -12.29 -6.95 12.23
C ALA A 16 -11.50 -5.69 12.59
N MET A 17 -10.75 -5.73 13.69
CA MET A 17 -9.86 -4.64 14.10
C MET A 17 -8.68 -4.50 13.12
N LEU A 18 -8.01 -5.62 12.78
CA LEU A 18 -6.87 -5.61 11.86
C LEU A 18 -7.28 -5.20 10.43
N GLU A 19 -8.36 -5.79 9.91
CA GLU A 19 -8.90 -5.44 8.60
C GLU A 19 -9.36 -3.98 8.55
N GLY A 20 -10.04 -3.51 9.60
CA GLY A 20 -10.52 -2.14 9.67
C GLY A 20 -9.41 -1.10 9.72
N TRP A 21 -8.35 -1.34 10.50
CA TRP A 21 -7.19 -0.44 10.52
C TRP A 21 -6.41 -0.47 9.20
N LEU A 22 -6.26 -1.64 8.57
CA LEU A 22 -5.62 -1.71 7.25
C LEU A 22 -6.42 -0.92 6.21
N ASP A 23 -7.74 -1.06 6.19
CA ASP A 23 -8.60 -0.32 5.27
C ASP A 23 -8.61 1.20 5.57
N TYR A 24 -8.58 1.61 6.83
CA TYR A 24 -8.41 3.01 7.22
C TYR A 24 -7.12 3.61 6.63
N HIS A 25 -6.00 2.89 6.73
CA HIS A 25 -4.72 3.36 6.18
C HIS A 25 -4.70 3.39 4.64
N ARG A 26 -5.32 2.43 3.96
CA ARG A 26 -5.52 2.44 2.51
C ARG A 26 -6.33 3.68 2.08
N GLN A 27 -7.43 3.94 2.77
CA GLN A 27 -8.27 5.12 2.54
C GLN A 27 -7.51 6.41 2.83
N THR A 28 -6.64 6.43 3.84
CA THR A 28 -5.80 7.59 4.15
C THR A 28 -4.84 7.90 3.00
N LEU A 29 -4.14 6.91 2.44
CA LEU A 29 -3.27 7.14 1.28
C LEU A 29 -4.04 7.68 0.08
N ALA A 30 -5.21 7.10 -0.22
CA ALA A 30 -6.08 7.59 -1.29
C ALA A 30 -6.52 9.05 -1.05
N TRP A 31 -6.92 9.37 0.18
CA TRP A 31 -7.31 10.73 0.58
C TRP A 31 -6.17 11.75 0.45
N LYS A 32 -4.93 11.36 0.77
CA LYS A 32 -3.75 12.23 0.58
C LYS A 32 -3.47 12.55 -0.90
N CYS A 33 -4.02 11.77 -1.83
CA CYS A 33 -3.91 12.02 -3.27
C CYS A 33 -5.11 12.79 -3.84
N GLU A 34 -6.22 12.90 -3.09
CA GLU A 34 -7.47 13.50 -3.60
C GLU A 34 -7.33 14.97 -3.94
N GLY A 35 -7.88 15.38 -5.10
CA GLY A 35 -7.94 16.77 -5.54
C GLY A 35 -6.64 17.34 -6.12
N LEU A 36 -5.56 16.56 -6.17
CA LEU A 36 -4.30 16.96 -6.78
C LEU A 36 -4.31 16.72 -8.28
N THR A 37 -3.57 17.56 -9.01
CA THR A 37 -3.31 17.35 -10.44
C THR A 37 -2.31 16.21 -10.67
N GLY A 38 -2.31 15.62 -11.89
CA GLY A 38 -1.32 14.59 -12.25
C GLY A 38 0.13 15.08 -12.06
N GLU A 39 0.43 16.35 -12.34
CA GLU A 39 1.74 16.94 -12.11
C GLU A 39 2.11 16.98 -10.62
N GLN A 40 1.18 17.40 -9.76
CA GLN A 40 1.38 17.40 -8.31
C GLN A 40 1.62 15.99 -7.76
N LEU A 41 0.84 15.01 -8.22
CA LEU A 41 0.98 13.60 -7.80
C LEU A 41 2.33 12.99 -8.15
N ARG A 42 2.99 13.47 -9.23
CA ARG A 42 4.31 13.02 -9.69
C ARG A 42 5.47 13.78 -9.04
N THR A 43 5.20 14.90 -8.36
CA THR A 43 6.24 15.80 -7.87
C THR A 43 6.87 15.26 -6.58
N ALA A 44 8.20 15.08 -6.59
CA ALA A 44 9.01 14.84 -5.40
C ALA A 44 9.22 16.16 -4.64
N SER A 45 8.30 16.51 -3.75
CA SER A 45 8.21 17.84 -3.11
C SER A 45 9.08 18.01 -1.86
N VAL A 46 9.76 16.95 -1.40
CA VAL A 46 10.56 16.93 -0.15
C VAL A 46 12.03 16.57 -0.45
N PRO A 47 12.83 17.50 -1.06
CA PRO A 47 14.22 17.21 -1.40
C PRO A 47 15.08 16.93 -0.14
N PRO A 48 16.07 16.02 -0.21
CA PRO A 48 16.54 15.31 -1.41
C PRO A 48 15.79 13.99 -1.70
N SER A 49 14.65 13.75 -1.06
CA SER A 49 13.85 12.54 -1.30
C SER A 49 13.26 12.54 -2.72
N GLU A 50 13.27 11.38 -3.36
CA GLU A 50 12.63 11.16 -4.67
C GLU A 50 11.17 10.69 -4.55
N LEU A 51 10.65 10.55 -3.33
CA LEU A 51 9.29 10.11 -3.09
C LEU A 51 8.26 11.11 -3.61
N SER A 52 7.31 10.61 -4.37
CA SER A 52 6.10 11.30 -4.80
C SER A 52 4.86 10.52 -4.36
N LEU A 53 3.68 11.15 -4.32
CA LEU A 53 2.44 10.46 -3.97
C LEU A 53 2.12 9.32 -4.95
N MET A 54 2.31 9.54 -6.25
CA MET A 54 2.13 8.50 -7.26
C MET A 54 3.13 7.34 -7.08
N GLY A 55 4.40 7.65 -6.77
CA GLY A 55 5.41 6.63 -6.46
C GLY A 55 5.04 5.80 -5.23
N LEU A 56 4.51 6.44 -4.17
CA LEU A 56 4.01 5.72 -2.99
C LEU A 56 2.83 4.80 -3.31
N VAL A 57 1.89 5.22 -4.16
CA VAL A 57 0.76 4.37 -4.59
C VAL A 57 1.26 3.16 -5.39
N ARG A 58 2.23 3.35 -6.30
CA ARG A 58 2.87 2.25 -7.04
C ARG A 58 3.60 1.30 -6.09
N HIS A 59 4.36 1.83 -5.14
CA HIS A 59 5.02 1.04 -4.11
C HIS A 59 4.02 0.19 -3.30
N MET A 60 2.91 0.79 -2.84
CA MET A 60 1.90 0.04 -2.09
C MET A 60 1.18 -1.01 -2.93
N ALA A 61 1.06 -0.85 -4.25
CA ALA A 61 0.59 -1.92 -5.13
C ALA A 61 1.56 -3.13 -5.14
N GLU A 62 2.87 -2.88 -5.19
CA GLU A 62 3.90 -3.94 -5.08
C GLU A 62 3.87 -4.62 -3.70
N VAL A 63 3.69 -3.86 -2.64
CA VAL A 63 3.61 -4.38 -1.26
C VAL A 63 2.38 -5.28 -1.08
N GLU A 64 1.20 -4.84 -1.54
CA GLU A 64 -0.03 -5.67 -1.54
C GLU A 64 0.17 -6.97 -2.32
N ARG A 65 0.70 -6.89 -3.55
CA ARG A 65 1.00 -8.03 -4.41
C ARG A 65 1.99 -9.00 -3.76
N GLY A 66 3.05 -8.46 -3.19
CA GLY A 66 4.08 -9.24 -2.53
C GLY A 66 3.54 -10.04 -1.35
N TRP A 67 2.81 -9.39 -0.47
CA TRP A 67 2.34 -10.02 0.76
C TRP A 67 1.12 -10.93 0.55
N PHE A 68 0.09 -10.46 -0.15
CA PHE A 68 -1.16 -11.22 -0.24
C PHE A 68 -1.20 -12.22 -1.39
N ARG A 69 -0.41 -12.04 -2.44
CA ARG A 69 -0.33 -12.99 -3.55
C ARG A 69 0.88 -13.91 -3.41
N LYS A 70 2.09 -13.34 -3.36
CA LYS A 70 3.30 -14.15 -3.36
C LYS A 70 3.52 -14.85 -2.02
N VAL A 71 3.50 -14.11 -0.91
CA VAL A 71 3.76 -14.71 0.42
C VAL A 71 2.56 -15.49 0.91
N LEU A 72 1.37 -14.91 1.01
CA LEU A 72 0.21 -15.54 1.64
C LEU A 72 -0.25 -16.80 0.88
N VAL A 73 -0.50 -16.70 -0.43
CA VAL A 73 -1.09 -17.80 -1.21
C VAL A 73 -0.12 -18.49 -2.18
N GLY A 74 1.14 -18.05 -2.24
CA GLY A 74 2.19 -18.71 -3.03
C GLY A 74 2.04 -18.54 -4.54
N GLU A 75 1.40 -17.48 -5.01
CA GLU A 75 1.42 -17.08 -6.42
C GLU A 75 2.78 -16.53 -6.79
N ASP A 76 3.12 -16.54 -8.07
CA ASP A 76 4.28 -15.83 -8.62
C ASP A 76 3.85 -14.87 -9.75
N PRO A 77 3.19 -13.75 -9.39
CA PRO A 77 2.68 -12.81 -10.40
C PRO A 77 3.77 -11.97 -11.07
N GLY A 78 5.00 -12.05 -10.60
CA GLY A 78 6.08 -11.13 -10.96
C GLY A 78 5.89 -9.71 -10.41
N PRO A 79 6.88 -8.83 -10.54
CA PRO A 79 6.78 -7.41 -10.19
C PRO A 79 5.91 -6.65 -11.18
N ILE A 80 5.41 -5.47 -10.76
CA ILE A 80 4.66 -4.54 -11.62
C ILE A 80 5.61 -3.47 -12.16
N TYR A 81 6.39 -2.84 -11.29
CA TYR A 81 7.13 -1.61 -11.56
C TYR A 81 8.64 -1.74 -11.41
N PHE A 82 9.14 -2.63 -10.53
CA PHE A 82 10.56 -2.81 -10.34
C PHE A 82 11.12 -3.96 -11.19
N SER A 83 12.43 -3.96 -11.42
CA SER A 83 13.15 -5.04 -12.11
C SER A 83 14.51 -5.27 -11.43
N ASP A 84 15.27 -6.26 -11.91
CA ASP A 84 16.64 -6.49 -11.44
C ASP A 84 17.57 -5.33 -11.81
N GLU A 85 17.30 -4.63 -12.92
CA GLU A 85 18.04 -3.47 -13.39
C GLU A 85 17.64 -2.19 -12.66
N ASP A 86 16.40 -2.12 -12.18
CA ASP A 86 15.84 -0.98 -11.46
C ASP A 86 15.00 -1.45 -10.25
N PRO A 87 15.66 -1.76 -9.12
CA PRO A 87 14.99 -2.27 -7.92
C PRO A 87 14.02 -1.29 -7.26
N ASP A 88 14.12 0.00 -7.56
CA ASP A 88 13.28 1.09 -7.05
C ASP A 88 12.38 1.69 -8.14
N GLY A 89 12.12 0.93 -9.22
CA GLY A 89 11.40 1.38 -10.42
C GLY A 89 9.98 1.90 -10.15
N GLU A 90 9.36 1.53 -9.03
CA GLU A 90 8.09 2.09 -8.61
C GLU A 90 8.15 3.60 -8.33
N PHE A 91 9.32 4.13 -7.97
CA PHE A 91 9.54 5.56 -7.72
C PHE A 91 10.07 6.32 -8.95
N HIS A 92 10.60 5.62 -9.95
CA HIS A 92 11.14 6.20 -11.18
C HIS A 92 10.05 6.36 -12.24
N LEU A 93 9.34 7.49 -12.17
CA LEU A 93 8.22 7.78 -13.07
C LEU A 93 8.71 8.26 -14.45
N THR A 94 8.12 7.70 -15.51
CA THR A 94 8.33 8.10 -16.90
C THR A 94 7.16 8.94 -17.42
N GLU A 95 7.27 9.58 -18.57
CA GLU A 95 6.17 10.34 -19.18
C GLU A 95 4.95 9.46 -19.54
N ALA A 96 5.16 8.16 -19.72
CA ALA A 96 4.09 7.21 -20.05
C ALA A 96 3.24 6.82 -18.82
N ASP A 97 3.77 6.98 -17.60
CA ASP A 97 3.05 6.59 -16.39
C ASP A 97 1.92 7.57 -16.08
N THR A 98 0.71 7.05 -15.84
CA THR A 98 -0.47 7.84 -15.50
C THR A 98 -0.95 7.56 -14.07
N TRP A 99 -1.57 8.56 -13.45
CA TRP A 99 -2.19 8.40 -12.14
C TRP A 99 -3.33 7.38 -12.18
N GLU A 100 -4.14 7.43 -13.22
CA GLU A 100 -5.30 6.56 -13.39
C GLU A 100 -4.90 5.09 -13.41
N GLU A 101 -3.82 4.74 -14.12
CA GLU A 101 -3.29 3.37 -14.18
C GLU A 101 -2.68 2.95 -12.83
N ALA A 102 -1.86 3.80 -12.22
CA ALA A 102 -1.25 3.50 -10.92
C ALA A 102 -2.31 3.27 -9.84
N TYR A 103 -3.32 4.14 -9.78
CA TYR A 103 -4.41 4.03 -8.83
C TYR A 103 -5.27 2.77 -9.08
N ALA A 104 -5.63 2.49 -10.34
CA ALA A 104 -6.41 1.31 -10.71
C ALA A 104 -5.67 0.01 -10.36
N THR A 105 -4.37 -0.06 -10.65
CA THR A 105 -3.52 -1.20 -10.32
C THR A 105 -3.47 -1.44 -8.82
N TRP A 106 -3.25 -0.38 -8.03
CA TRP A 106 -3.27 -0.47 -6.58
C TRP A 106 -4.61 -0.94 -6.03
N GLN A 107 -5.73 -0.41 -6.53
CA GLN A 107 -7.07 -0.86 -6.11
C GLN A 107 -7.32 -2.33 -6.49
N GLU A 108 -6.87 -2.78 -7.65
CA GLU A 108 -6.96 -4.19 -8.05
C GLU A 108 -6.19 -5.10 -7.09
N GLU A 109 -4.97 -4.75 -6.71
CA GLU A 109 -4.17 -5.55 -5.77
C GLU A 109 -4.81 -5.59 -4.37
N ILE A 110 -5.44 -4.51 -3.90
CA ILE A 110 -6.22 -4.50 -2.66
C ILE A 110 -7.41 -5.49 -2.74
N GLU A 111 -8.14 -5.50 -3.85
CA GLU A 111 -9.27 -6.44 -4.01
C GLU A 111 -8.79 -7.90 -4.11
N ILE A 112 -7.64 -8.15 -4.72
CA ILE A 112 -7.02 -9.48 -4.74
C ILE A 112 -6.60 -9.88 -3.31
N ALA A 113 -5.97 -8.97 -2.57
CA ALA A 113 -5.58 -9.19 -1.18
C ALA A 113 -6.77 -9.59 -0.29
N ARG A 114 -7.88 -8.87 -0.39
CA ARG A 114 -9.13 -9.17 0.32
C ARG A 114 -9.65 -10.57 -0.02
N ARG A 115 -9.71 -10.93 -1.32
CA ARG A 115 -10.15 -12.26 -1.76
C ARG A 115 -9.24 -13.37 -1.23
N ASN A 116 -7.93 -13.18 -1.30
CA ASN A 116 -6.96 -14.18 -0.88
C ASN A 116 -6.98 -14.44 0.64
N ALA A 117 -7.27 -13.40 1.42
CA ALA A 117 -7.34 -13.49 2.88
C ALA A 117 -8.71 -13.98 3.41
N ALA A 118 -9.80 -13.82 2.64
CA ALA A 118 -11.18 -13.98 3.13
C ALA A 118 -11.49 -15.36 3.74
N GLY A 119 -10.88 -16.43 3.21
CA GLY A 119 -11.13 -17.81 3.65
C GLY A 119 -10.17 -18.33 4.72
N LEU A 120 -9.18 -17.52 5.15
CA LEU A 120 -8.11 -17.94 6.05
C LEU A 120 -8.36 -17.47 7.49
N GLY A 121 -7.98 -18.26 8.47
CA GLY A 121 -7.91 -17.84 9.88
C GLY A 121 -6.68 -16.99 10.16
N LEU A 122 -6.71 -16.20 11.24
CA LEU A 122 -5.56 -15.34 11.61
C LEU A 122 -4.29 -16.15 11.95
N ASP A 123 -4.43 -17.40 12.37
CA ASP A 123 -3.33 -18.29 12.70
C ASP A 123 -2.89 -19.18 11.52
N ASP A 124 -3.59 -19.11 10.38
CA ASP A 124 -3.22 -19.88 9.20
C ASP A 124 -1.89 -19.36 8.64
N LEU A 125 -1.04 -20.30 8.24
CA LEU A 125 0.30 -20.02 7.76
C LEU A 125 0.30 -19.73 6.25
N SER A 126 1.14 -18.78 5.85
CA SER A 126 1.41 -18.47 4.46
C SER A 126 2.08 -19.66 3.74
N LYS A 127 1.91 -19.73 2.42
CA LYS A 127 2.60 -20.72 1.57
C LYS A 127 4.04 -20.30 1.26
N GLY A 128 4.30 -18.98 1.18
CA GLY A 128 5.66 -18.45 1.09
C GLY A 128 6.22 -18.14 2.46
N GLY A 129 7.54 -17.91 2.53
CA GLY A 129 8.24 -17.66 3.78
C GLY A 129 9.16 -16.43 3.71
N SER A 130 9.75 -16.12 4.85
CA SER A 130 10.74 -15.05 5.00
C SER A 130 11.94 -15.27 4.06
N ARG A 131 12.38 -14.22 3.38
CA ARG A 131 13.58 -14.27 2.52
C ARG A 131 14.85 -14.66 3.27
N SER A 132 14.91 -14.36 4.57
CA SER A 132 16.09 -14.62 5.40
C SER A 132 16.08 -15.98 6.09
N THR A 133 14.92 -16.49 6.50
CA THR A 133 14.81 -17.73 7.30
C THR A 133 14.05 -18.85 6.58
N GLY A 134 13.26 -18.53 5.55
CA GLY A 134 12.35 -19.47 4.91
C GLY A 134 11.09 -19.79 5.73
N GLU A 135 11.00 -19.29 6.97
CA GLU A 135 9.85 -19.58 7.85
C GLU A 135 8.57 -18.88 7.36
N PRO A 136 7.41 -19.55 7.42
CA PRO A 136 6.14 -18.95 7.03
C PRO A 136 5.67 -17.90 8.04
N PHE A 137 4.76 -17.05 7.57
CA PHE A 137 4.08 -16.04 8.39
C PHE A 137 2.64 -16.50 8.65
N ASN A 138 2.07 -16.19 9.81
CA ASN A 138 0.63 -16.29 9.94
C ASN A 138 -0.08 -15.02 9.39
N LEU A 139 -1.37 -15.14 9.07
CA LEU A 139 -2.14 -14.03 8.51
C LEU A 139 -2.18 -12.81 9.45
N ARG A 140 -2.22 -13.03 10.77
CA ARG A 140 -2.17 -11.95 11.78
C ARG A 140 -0.90 -11.12 11.65
N TRP A 141 0.26 -11.77 11.48
CA TRP A 141 1.52 -11.09 11.27
C TRP A 141 1.50 -10.26 9.96
N ILE A 142 0.97 -10.84 8.88
CA ILE A 142 0.85 -10.14 7.60
C ILE A 142 -0.02 -8.89 7.73
N TYR A 143 -1.19 -8.97 8.34
CA TYR A 143 -2.03 -7.81 8.58
C TYR A 143 -1.33 -6.73 9.41
N THR A 144 -0.65 -7.15 10.49
CA THR A 144 0.09 -6.21 11.36
C THR A 144 1.20 -5.49 10.60
N HIS A 145 1.95 -6.23 9.78
CA HIS A 145 3.00 -5.68 8.94
C HIS A 145 2.45 -4.74 7.87
N MET A 146 1.35 -5.10 7.23
CA MET A 146 0.69 -4.22 6.26
C MET A 146 0.19 -2.90 6.87
N ILE A 147 -0.31 -2.94 8.10
CA ILE A 147 -0.68 -1.73 8.85
C ILE A 147 0.57 -0.88 9.11
N GLU A 148 1.70 -1.49 9.49
CA GLU A 148 2.97 -0.80 9.71
C GLU A 148 3.49 -0.15 8.42
N GLU A 149 3.48 -0.86 7.29
CA GLU A 149 3.89 -0.36 5.99
C GLU A 149 3.06 0.86 5.58
N TYR A 150 1.74 0.74 5.61
CA TYR A 150 0.86 1.86 5.29
C TYR A 150 1.02 3.04 6.26
N ALA A 151 1.13 2.80 7.56
CA ALA A 151 1.30 3.86 8.55
C ALA A 151 2.58 4.66 8.31
N ARG A 152 3.70 3.98 8.01
CA ARG A 152 4.97 4.59 7.63
C ARG A 152 4.83 5.46 6.38
N HIS A 153 4.24 4.90 5.31
CA HIS A 153 4.13 5.59 4.04
C HIS A 153 3.07 6.70 4.05
N ASN A 154 2.04 6.61 4.87
CA ASN A 154 1.11 7.71 5.12
C ASN A 154 1.81 8.91 5.79
N GLY A 155 2.75 8.66 6.72
CA GLY A 155 3.59 9.73 7.26
C GLY A 155 4.48 10.41 6.21
N HIS A 156 5.00 9.66 5.23
CA HIS A 156 5.68 10.26 4.07
C HIS A 156 4.71 11.07 3.20
N ALA A 157 3.52 10.53 2.94
CA ALA A 157 2.48 11.21 2.17
C ALA A 157 2.02 12.52 2.83
N ASP A 158 1.96 12.58 4.16
CA ASP A 158 1.65 13.79 4.91
C ASP A 158 2.63 14.92 4.58
N LEU A 159 3.93 14.66 4.67
CA LEU A 159 4.97 15.66 4.38
C LEU A 159 4.97 16.07 2.91
N ILE A 160 4.78 15.11 1.98
CA ILE A 160 4.71 15.38 0.55
C ILE A 160 3.49 16.27 0.26
N ARG A 161 2.33 15.94 0.80
CA ARG A 161 1.08 16.70 0.61
C ARG A 161 1.19 18.12 1.15
N GLU A 162 1.69 18.29 2.38
CA GLU A 162 1.90 19.61 2.98
C GLU A 162 2.80 20.49 2.12
N ARG A 163 3.86 19.92 1.54
CA ARG A 163 4.78 20.64 0.65
C ARG A 163 4.17 21.00 -0.71
N LEU A 164 3.20 20.25 -1.19
CA LEU A 164 2.55 20.49 -2.49
C LEU A 164 1.51 21.62 -2.44
N ASP A 165 0.64 21.60 -1.43
CA ASP A 165 -0.50 22.52 -1.37
C ASP A 165 -0.78 23.10 0.02
N GLY A 166 0.03 22.78 1.03
CA GLY A 166 -0.11 23.25 2.41
C GLY A 166 -1.17 22.50 3.22
N SER A 167 -1.81 21.48 2.66
CA SER A 167 -2.81 20.68 3.39
C SER A 167 -2.14 19.82 4.46
N THR A 168 -2.61 19.97 5.69
CA THR A 168 -2.21 19.17 6.86
C THR A 168 -3.40 18.40 7.38
N GLY A 169 -3.16 17.42 8.22
CA GLY A 169 -4.20 16.67 8.92
C GLY A 169 -4.17 15.18 8.60
N ASP A 170 -4.95 14.48 9.36
CA ASP A 170 -5.13 13.04 9.42
C ASP A 170 -6.56 12.61 9.01
#